data_2946e40f4362e9ac2b8e14fa26290481
#
_entry.id   2946e40f4362e9ac2b8e14fa26290481
#
_cell.length_a   1.000
_cell.length_b   1.000
_cell.length_c   1.000
_cell.angle_alpha   90.00
_cell.angle_beta   90.00
_cell.angle_gamma   90.00
#
_symmetry.space_group_name_H-M   'P 1'
#
loop_
_entity.id
_entity.type
_entity.pdbx_description
1 polymer ?
#
loop_
_entity_poly.entity_id
_entity_poly.type
_entity_poly.pdbx_seq_one_letter_code
_entity_poly.pdbx_strand_id
1 'polypeptide(L)'
;MRSMKSRIVLFAFCLALLSSCGNKGNDTGKVPEYAVQELQKSTANLTTAYPATIKGKQDVEIRPQVSGFITKLCVDEGASVHKGQVLFIVDPTQYEAAVRTAKAAVATAKAAVRTQQITVDNKRELNKKNIISDYDLSMAENTLAQSQAQLAQAQAQLTSAQQNLSFTQVKSPSDGVINNIPYRLGALVSPSIATPMTTVSEIDEVYVYFSMTEKELLAMTKSGSTIKEEISKIPAIKLQLIDGTEYNIEGKVDAITGVIDQTTGSVSMRAIFPNKEHILRSGGTANVLIPYTMENVISIPQSATVEIQDKKFVYVLQPDNTVKYTEIGIFNLDNGKEYLVTSGLNAGDKIIIEGVQSLKNGQVIQPITPAQKEANYQQHLKDQREGNLATAFN
;
A
#
# COMPACT_ATOMS: atom_id res chain seq x y z
N MET A 1 -50.63 44.89 -64.57
CA MET A 1 -49.98 43.82 -65.39
C MET A 1 -48.44 43.67 -65.21
N ARG A 2 -47.83 44.16 -64.15
CA ARG A 2 -46.35 44.05 -63.91
C ARG A 2 -45.96 43.00 -62.84
N SER A 3 -46.91 42.48 -62.09
CA SER A 3 -46.64 41.56 -60.96
C SER A 3 -46.66 40.04 -61.36
N MET A 4 -47.26 39.70 -62.49
CA MET A 4 -47.41 38.30 -62.89
C MET A 4 -46.23 37.73 -63.64
N LYS A 5 -45.45 38.59 -64.35
CA LYS A 5 -44.22 38.15 -65.06
C LYS A 5 -43.04 37.87 -64.12
N SER A 6 -42.96 38.55 -62.97
CA SER A 6 -41.90 38.32 -61.97
C SER A 6 -42.07 36.98 -61.21
N ARG A 7 -43.33 36.53 -61.00
CA ARG A 7 -43.60 35.24 -60.32
C ARG A 7 -43.35 34.01 -61.21
N ILE A 8 -43.50 34.14 -62.51
CA ILE A 8 -43.24 33.06 -63.47
C ILE A 8 -41.74 32.86 -63.64
N VAL A 9 -40.92 33.93 -63.62
CA VAL A 9 -39.44 33.83 -63.70
C VAL A 9 -38.87 33.25 -62.40
N LEU A 10 -39.43 33.55 -61.23
CA LEU A 10 -38.99 32.98 -59.96
C LEU A 10 -39.33 31.48 -59.85
N PHE A 11 -40.47 31.04 -60.43
CA PHE A 11 -40.88 29.61 -60.42
C PHE A 11 -40.08 28.77 -61.41
N ALA A 12 -39.65 29.34 -62.55
CA ALA A 12 -38.77 28.69 -63.51
C ALA A 12 -37.32 28.56 -62.95
N PHE A 13 -36.85 29.48 -62.12
CA PHE A 13 -35.53 29.43 -61.48
C PHE A 13 -35.48 28.42 -60.32
N CYS A 14 -36.59 28.20 -59.61
CA CYS A 14 -36.67 27.15 -58.59
C CYS A 14 -36.78 25.72 -59.20
N LEU A 15 -37.36 25.56 -60.38
CA LEU A 15 -37.42 24.22 -61.03
C LEU A 15 -36.09 23.79 -61.66
N ALA A 16 -35.19 24.73 -62.01
CA ALA A 16 -33.86 24.44 -62.54
C ALA A 16 -32.84 24.05 -61.44
N LEU A 17 -33.13 24.29 -60.18
CA LEU A 17 -32.29 23.88 -59.04
C LEU A 17 -32.58 22.45 -58.52
N LEU A 18 -33.63 21.81 -58.99
CA LEU A 18 -34.01 20.43 -58.59
C LEU A 18 -33.47 19.32 -59.52
N SER A 19 -32.80 19.66 -60.61
CA SER A 19 -32.23 18.68 -61.54
C SER A 19 -30.72 18.43 -61.37
N SER A 20 -30.10 18.97 -60.30
CA SER A 20 -28.67 18.76 -60.03
C SER A 20 -28.38 17.77 -58.91
N CYS A 21 -29.22 16.77 -58.66
CA CYS A 21 -28.93 15.67 -57.78
C CYS A 21 -29.13 14.34 -58.51
N GLY A 22 -28.14 13.91 -59.24
CA GLY A 22 -28.17 12.64 -59.93
C GLY A 22 -26.84 12.20 -60.51
N ASN A 23 -25.73 12.41 -59.81
CA ASN A 23 -24.53 11.64 -60.09
C ASN A 23 -24.42 10.53 -59.01
N LYS A 24 -25.19 9.44 -59.20
CA LYS A 24 -24.81 8.17 -58.62
C LYS A 24 -23.52 7.75 -59.30
N GLY A 25 -22.39 8.13 -58.65
CA GLY A 25 -21.15 7.45 -58.96
C GLY A 25 -21.43 5.96 -58.89
N ASN A 26 -21.20 5.26 -59.96
CA ASN A 26 -21.07 3.81 -60.01
C ASN A 26 -19.96 3.44 -59.02
N ASP A 27 -20.33 3.21 -57.78
CA ASP A 27 -19.48 2.52 -56.84
C ASP A 27 -19.42 1.06 -57.37
N THR A 28 -18.49 0.86 -58.30
CA THR A 28 -18.07 -0.48 -58.70
C THR A 28 -17.64 -1.15 -57.43
N GLY A 29 -18.50 -2.06 -56.93
CA GLY A 29 -18.39 -2.74 -55.63
C GLY A 29 -17.01 -3.32 -55.35
N LYS A 30 -16.08 -2.48 -54.98
CA LYS A 30 -14.84 -2.93 -54.35
C LYS A 30 -15.24 -3.49 -53.00
N VAL A 31 -15.04 -4.76 -52.81
CA VAL A 31 -15.21 -5.42 -51.52
C VAL A 31 -14.28 -4.66 -50.54
N PRO A 32 -14.78 -4.14 -49.42
CA PRO A 32 -13.97 -3.33 -48.52
C PRO A 32 -12.87 -4.19 -47.90
N GLU A 33 -11.67 -3.61 -47.81
CA GLU A 33 -10.49 -4.25 -47.23
C GLU A 33 -10.45 -4.05 -45.73
N TYR A 34 -10.26 -5.14 -44.97
CA TYR A 34 -10.12 -5.12 -43.55
C TYR A 34 -8.87 -5.88 -43.06
N ALA A 35 -8.18 -5.33 -42.08
CA ALA A 35 -7.05 -6.00 -41.46
C ALA A 35 -7.54 -7.18 -40.60
N VAL A 36 -6.98 -8.34 -40.89
CA VAL A 36 -7.31 -9.59 -40.22
C VAL A 36 -6.10 -10.16 -39.53
N GLN A 37 -6.30 -10.60 -38.31
CA GLN A 37 -5.26 -11.24 -37.47
C GLN A 37 -5.69 -12.67 -37.13
N GLU A 38 -4.77 -13.62 -37.31
CA GLU A 38 -4.98 -14.98 -36.87
C GLU A 38 -4.63 -15.11 -35.38
N LEU A 39 -5.53 -15.72 -34.62
CA LEU A 39 -5.41 -15.87 -33.19
C LEU A 39 -4.47 -17.00 -32.82
N GLN A 40 -3.55 -16.72 -31.95
CA GLN A 40 -2.65 -17.72 -31.39
C GLN A 40 -2.76 -17.71 -29.87
N LYS A 41 -2.53 -18.86 -29.26
CA LYS A 41 -2.37 -18.94 -27.81
C LYS A 41 -1.03 -18.31 -27.42
N SER A 42 -1.06 -17.47 -26.44
CA SER A 42 0.11 -16.79 -25.88
C SER A 42 0.10 -16.82 -24.36
N THR A 43 1.22 -16.47 -23.78
CA THR A 43 1.29 -16.20 -22.34
C THR A 43 1.07 -14.70 -22.13
N ALA A 44 0.07 -14.35 -21.33
CA ALA A 44 -0.20 -12.97 -20.97
C ALA A 44 0.29 -12.68 -19.56
N ASN A 45 1.06 -11.62 -19.42
CA ASN A 45 1.48 -11.08 -18.13
C ASN A 45 0.61 -9.86 -17.82
N LEU A 46 -0.21 -9.99 -16.81
CA LEU A 46 -1.07 -8.94 -16.29
C LEU A 46 -0.52 -8.42 -14.96
N THR A 47 -0.89 -7.22 -14.60
CA THR A 47 -0.54 -6.65 -13.31
C THR A 47 -1.78 -6.06 -12.69
N THR A 48 -2.11 -6.49 -11.48
CA THR A 48 -3.20 -5.89 -10.71
C THR A 48 -2.62 -4.92 -9.71
N ALA A 49 -3.15 -3.71 -9.67
CA ALA A 49 -2.76 -2.68 -8.72
C ALA A 49 -3.77 -2.62 -7.56
N TYR A 50 -3.27 -2.75 -6.34
CA TYR A 50 -4.06 -2.65 -5.11
C TYR A 50 -3.61 -1.42 -4.33
N PRO A 51 -4.53 -0.48 -4.02
CA PRO A 51 -4.21 0.64 -3.13
C PRO A 51 -3.71 0.12 -1.78
N ALA A 52 -2.63 0.71 -1.30
CA ALA A 52 -1.94 0.25 -0.12
C ALA A 52 -1.49 1.39 0.78
N THR A 53 -1.36 1.08 2.07
CA THR A 53 -0.80 1.98 3.08
C THR A 53 0.51 1.41 3.60
N ILE A 54 1.53 2.26 3.64
CA ILE A 54 2.86 1.94 4.16
C ILE A 54 2.87 2.22 5.65
N LYS A 55 3.37 1.28 6.46
CA LYS A 55 3.64 1.46 7.89
C LYS A 55 5.07 1.03 8.19
N GLY A 56 5.71 1.69 9.16
CA GLY A 56 6.96 1.18 9.72
C GLY A 56 6.75 -0.23 10.28
N LYS A 57 7.83 -0.98 10.37
CA LYS A 57 7.81 -2.31 11.00
C LYS A 57 7.31 -2.22 12.44
N GLN A 58 7.69 -1.15 13.12
CA GLN A 58 7.21 -0.81 14.44
C GLN A 58 7.12 0.71 14.58
N ASP A 59 5.94 1.21 14.93
CA ASP A 59 5.70 2.61 15.29
C ASP A 59 5.45 2.68 16.80
N VAL A 60 6.40 3.23 17.54
CA VAL A 60 6.32 3.30 19.01
C VAL A 60 6.06 4.73 19.45
N GLU A 61 4.91 4.94 20.10
CA GLU A 61 4.58 6.21 20.72
C GLU A 61 5.43 6.43 21.97
N ILE A 62 6.13 7.54 22.02
CA ILE A 62 6.95 7.94 23.15
C ILE A 62 6.12 8.82 24.08
N ARG A 63 5.84 8.29 25.28
CA ARG A 63 5.09 8.97 26.33
C ARG A 63 5.95 9.09 27.58
N PRO A 64 5.90 10.22 28.34
CA PRO A 64 6.65 10.35 29.57
C PRO A 64 6.04 9.46 30.64
N GLN A 65 6.89 8.90 31.51
CA GLN A 65 6.44 8.11 32.66
C GLN A 65 6.33 8.94 33.93
N VAL A 66 6.80 10.19 33.88
CA VAL A 66 6.79 11.14 35.02
C VAL A 66 6.28 12.49 34.53
N SER A 67 5.77 13.30 35.45
CA SER A 67 5.27 14.65 35.16
C SER A 67 6.40 15.69 35.37
N GLY A 68 6.42 16.72 34.52
CA GLY A 68 7.36 17.83 34.67
C GLY A 68 7.48 18.63 33.38
N PHE A 69 8.31 19.68 33.43
CA PHE A 69 8.59 20.51 32.26
C PHE A 69 9.73 19.92 31.43
N ILE A 70 9.65 20.03 30.13
CA ILE A 70 10.75 19.66 29.23
C ILE A 70 11.87 20.70 29.37
N THR A 71 13.02 20.26 29.84
CA THR A 71 14.21 21.13 30.02
C THR A 71 15.17 21.03 28.86
N LYS A 72 15.13 19.93 28.09
CA LYS A 72 15.99 19.74 26.91
C LYS A 72 15.35 18.81 25.91
N LEU A 73 15.43 19.18 24.62
CA LEU A 73 15.21 18.35 23.46
C LEU A 73 16.58 17.87 22.97
N CYS A 74 16.80 16.57 22.89
CA CYS A 74 18.08 15.97 22.50
C CYS A 74 18.09 15.49 21.06
N VAL A 75 16.96 15.58 20.37
CA VAL A 75 16.76 15.12 18.99
C VAL A 75 15.87 16.10 18.23
N ASP A 76 16.00 16.12 16.92
CA ASP A 76 15.16 16.87 16.00
C ASP A 76 14.18 15.95 15.26
N GLU A 77 13.12 16.55 14.67
CA GLU A 77 12.17 15.85 13.83
C GLU A 77 12.87 15.27 12.60
N GLY A 78 12.59 14.01 12.26
CA GLY A 78 13.22 13.30 11.13
C GLY A 78 14.61 12.73 11.43
N ALA A 79 15.15 12.94 12.64
CA ALA A 79 16.45 12.37 13.01
C ALA A 79 16.37 10.85 13.22
N SER A 80 17.43 10.14 12.81
CA SER A 80 17.61 8.74 13.16
C SER A 80 18.11 8.60 14.61
N VAL A 81 17.52 7.66 15.34
CA VAL A 81 17.85 7.40 16.74
C VAL A 81 18.07 5.91 16.99
N HIS A 82 18.88 5.62 18.03
CA HIS A 82 19.16 4.27 18.47
C HIS A 82 18.42 3.92 19.76
N LYS A 83 18.15 2.64 19.95
CA LYS A 83 17.59 2.12 21.20
C LYS A 83 18.41 2.59 22.41
N GLY A 84 17.73 3.15 23.41
CA GLY A 84 18.35 3.69 24.62
C GLY A 84 18.86 5.13 24.50
N GLN A 85 18.87 5.73 23.33
CA GLN A 85 19.22 7.14 23.13
C GLN A 85 18.24 8.06 23.84
N VAL A 86 18.74 9.07 24.56
CA VAL A 86 17.91 10.07 25.23
C VAL A 86 17.31 11.01 24.19
N LEU A 87 15.99 11.12 24.21
CA LEU A 87 15.21 11.97 23.29
C LEU A 87 14.83 13.30 23.95
N PHE A 88 14.34 13.21 25.21
CA PHE A 88 13.89 14.38 25.98
C PHE A 88 14.41 14.29 27.42
N ILE A 89 14.60 15.43 28.03
CA ILE A 89 14.88 15.54 29.47
C ILE A 89 13.75 16.35 30.12
N VAL A 90 13.06 15.72 31.06
CA VAL A 90 12.07 16.34 31.94
C VAL A 90 12.82 16.85 33.18
N ASP A 91 12.39 17.95 33.76
CA ASP A 91 13.05 18.57 34.93
C ASP A 91 13.29 17.53 36.05
N PRO A 92 14.56 17.20 36.37
CA PRO A 92 14.90 16.17 37.34
C PRO A 92 14.89 16.68 38.79
N THR A 93 14.77 18.00 39.01
CA THR A 93 15.08 18.64 40.31
C THR A 93 14.32 18.02 41.49
N GLN A 94 13.02 17.83 41.35
CA GLN A 94 12.19 17.19 42.38
C GLN A 94 12.52 15.72 42.61
N TYR A 95 12.84 15.00 41.53
CA TYR A 95 13.18 13.57 41.57
C TYR A 95 14.54 13.33 42.18
N GLU A 96 15.54 14.19 41.93
CA GLU A 96 16.83 14.17 42.56
C GLU A 96 16.70 14.44 44.07
N ALA A 97 15.85 15.40 44.48
CA ALA A 97 15.57 15.66 45.89
C ALA A 97 14.96 14.43 46.58
N ALA A 98 14.01 13.75 45.94
CA ALA A 98 13.41 12.52 46.44
C ALA A 98 14.44 11.39 46.62
N VAL A 99 15.38 11.23 45.66
CA VAL A 99 16.49 10.26 45.76
C VAL A 99 17.40 10.61 46.96
N ARG A 100 17.75 11.89 47.14
CA ARG A 100 18.59 12.32 48.32
C ARG A 100 17.88 12.00 49.61
N THR A 101 16.60 12.28 49.76
CA THR A 101 15.81 11.97 50.95
C THR A 101 15.73 10.46 51.21
N ALA A 102 15.44 9.65 50.21
CA ALA A 102 15.38 8.20 50.35
C ALA A 102 16.75 7.59 50.69
N LYS A 103 17.83 8.14 50.12
CA LYS A 103 19.22 7.73 50.46
C LYS A 103 19.57 8.02 51.93
N ALA A 104 19.13 9.17 52.48
CA ALA A 104 19.30 9.49 53.88
C ALA A 104 18.52 8.53 54.79
N ALA A 105 17.27 8.16 54.40
CA ALA A 105 16.46 7.19 55.15
C ALA A 105 17.16 5.81 55.22
N VAL A 106 17.72 5.34 54.11
CA VAL A 106 18.53 4.11 54.07
C VAL A 106 19.73 4.19 55.01
N ALA A 107 20.43 5.31 55.03
CA ALA A 107 21.57 5.50 55.91
C ALA A 107 21.16 5.43 57.39
N THR A 108 20.04 6.07 57.79
CA THR A 108 19.48 6.02 59.12
C THR A 108 19.07 4.59 59.53
N ALA A 109 18.31 3.88 58.65
CA ALA A 109 17.89 2.52 58.91
C ALA A 109 19.09 1.56 59.04
N LYS A 110 20.11 1.75 58.19
CA LYS A 110 21.36 0.96 58.27
C LYS A 110 22.11 1.18 59.59
N ALA A 111 22.13 2.39 60.13
CA ALA A 111 22.71 2.69 61.44
C ALA A 111 21.92 2.00 62.55
N ALA A 112 20.58 2.02 62.49
CA ALA A 112 19.72 1.33 63.46
C ALA A 112 19.98 -0.20 63.47
N VAL A 113 20.06 -0.84 62.28
CA VAL A 113 20.42 -2.26 62.18
C VAL A 113 21.76 -2.54 62.83
N ARG A 114 22.78 -1.70 62.57
CA ARG A 114 24.10 -1.86 63.17
C ARG A 114 24.07 -1.79 64.70
N THR A 115 23.28 -0.84 65.27
CA THR A 115 23.10 -0.73 66.72
C THR A 115 22.45 -1.95 67.30
N GLN A 116 21.38 -2.45 66.70
CA GLN A 116 20.68 -3.63 67.18
C GLN A 116 21.55 -4.91 67.01
N GLN A 117 22.35 -4.99 65.96
CA GLN A 117 23.28 -6.11 65.75
C GLN A 117 24.29 -6.19 66.92
N ILE A 118 24.89 -5.07 67.32
CA ILE A 118 25.81 -4.99 68.47
C ILE A 118 25.09 -5.44 69.75
N THR A 119 23.82 -5.03 69.92
CA THR A 119 23.00 -5.42 71.08
C THR A 119 22.79 -6.92 71.15
N VAL A 120 22.41 -7.51 69.99
CA VAL A 120 22.22 -8.98 69.87
C VAL A 120 23.53 -9.74 70.16
N ASP A 121 24.63 -9.27 69.57
CA ASP A 121 25.93 -9.94 69.73
C ASP A 121 26.38 -9.90 71.24
N ASN A 122 26.21 -8.79 71.90
CA ASN A 122 26.51 -8.66 73.38
C ASN A 122 25.55 -9.58 74.16
N LYS A 123 24.27 -9.56 73.93
CA LYS A 123 23.29 -10.41 74.62
C LYS A 123 23.57 -11.89 74.36
N ARG A 124 23.95 -12.30 73.12
CA ARG A 124 24.35 -13.65 72.81
C ARG A 124 25.55 -14.17 73.60
N GLU A 125 26.55 -13.28 73.85
CA GLU A 125 27.68 -13.64 74.69
C GLU A 125 27.30 -13.75 76.17
N LEU A 126 26.39 -12.92 76.70
CA LEU A 126 25.86 -13.03 78.04
C LEU A 126 25.01 -14.28 78.25
N ASN A 127 24.19 -14.63 77.27
CA ASN A 127 23.38 -15.85 77.29
C ASN A 127 24.23 -17.13 77.29
N LYS A 128 25.31 -17.18 76.54
CA LYS A 128 26.27 -18.28 76.56
C LYS A 128 26.93 -18.47 77.95
N LYS A 129 26.97 -17.43 78.74
CA LYS A 129 27.50 -17.44 80.15
C LYS A 129 26.39 -17.66 81.19
N ASN A 130 25.14 -17.95 80.76
CA ASN A 130 23.93 -18.09 81.60
C ASN A 130 23.61 -16.88 82.47
N ILE A 131 24.00 -15.65 82.01
CA ILE A 131 23.76 -14.39 82.73
C ILE A 131 22.37 -13.84 82.36
N ILE A 132 21.83 -14.10 81.16
CA ILE A 132 20.50 -13.68 80.73
C ILE A 132 19.72 -14.87 80.23
N SER A 133 18.39 -14.74 80.16
CA SER A 133 17.47 -15.77 79.68
C SER A 133 17.46 -15.87 78.17
N ASP A 134 17.02 -17.05 77.61
CA ASP A 134 16.77 -17.23 76.19
C ASP A 134 15.67 -16.28 75.65
N TYR A 135 14.73 -15.93 76.54
CA TYR A 135 13.68 -14.95 76.24
C TYR A 135 14.29 -13.56 75.92
N ASP A 136 15.23 -13.09 76.74
CA ASP A 136 15.92 -11.80 76.57
C ASP A 136 16.74 -11.74 75.26
N LEU A 137 17.38 -12.85 74.90
CA LEU A 137 18.08 -12.97 73.64
C LEU A 137 17.10 -12.94 72.45
N SER A 138 16.03 -13.74 72.53
CA SER A 138 14.99 -13.80 71.47
C SER A 138 14.32 -12.44 71.25
N MET A 139 14.06 -11.67 72.31
CA MET A 139 13.52 -10.29 72.21
C MET A 139 14.49 -9.35 71.46
N ALA A 140 15.78 -9.46 71.71
CA ALA A 140 16.76 -8.66 71.01
C ALA A 140 16.90 -9.07 69.52
N GLU A 141 16.85 -10.39 69.21
CA GLU A 141 16.84 -10.93 67.83
C GLU A 141 15.61 -10.47 67.08
N ASN A 142 14.45 -10.46 67.71
CA ASN A 142 13.21 -9.92 67.09
C ASN A 142 13.33 -8.41 66.79
N THR A 143 13.96 -7.62 67.71
CA THR A 143 14.18 -6.20 67.51
C THR A 143 15.15 -5.94 66.35
N LEU A 144 16.17 -6.79 66.21
CA LEU A 144 17.10 -6.74 65.09
C LEU A 144 16.35 -7.07 63.78
N ALA A 145 15.54 -8.11 63.75
CA ALA A 145 14.72 -8.49 62.59
C ALA A 145 13.78 -7.34 62.18
N GLN A 146 13.18 -6.64 63.14
CA GLN A 146 12.35 -5.46 62.85
C GLN A 146 13.16 -4.34 62.20
N SER A 147 14.37 -4.06 62.72
CA SER A 147 15.26 -3.03 62.15
C SER A 147 15.74 -3.42 60.75
N GLN A 148 15.98 -4.71 60.48
CA GLN A 148 16.33 -5.22 59.18
C GLN A 148 15.16 -5.05 58.18
N ALA A 149 13.92 -5.31 58.62
CA ALA A 149 12.72 -5.08 57.79
C ALA A 149 12.55 -3.58 57.46
N GLN A 150 12.81 -2.68 58.40
CA GLN A 150 12.79 -1.22 58.18
C GLN A 150 13.88 -0.80 57.14
N LEU A 151 15.09 -1.39 57.22
CA LEU A 151 16.12 -1.15 56.22
C LEU A 151 15.69 -1.61 54.83
N ALA A 152 15.10 -2.80 54.74
CA ALA A 152 14.59 -3.33 53.47
C ALA A 152 13.50 -2.40 52.87
N GLN A 153 12.59 -1.87 53.69
CA GLN A 153 11.60 -0.89 53.28
C GLN A 153 12.23 0.39 52.76
N ALA A 154 13.21 0.96 53.47
CA ALA A 154 13.90 2.15 53.02
C ALA A 154 14.68 1.93 51.71
N GLN A 155 15.28 0.76 51.52
CA GLN A 155 15.95 0.37 50.27
C GLN A 155 14.93 0.29 49.10
N ALA A 156 13.77 -0.29 49.31
CA ALA A 156 12.72 -0.34 48.30
C ALA A 156 12.27 1.08 47.90
N GLN A 157 12.10 2.00 48.88
CA GLN A 157 11.76 3.40 48.60
C GLN A 157 12.87 4.12 47.79
N LEU A 158 14.14 3.86 48.11
CA LEU A 158 15.27 4.41 47.35
C LEU A 158 15.25 3.90 45.90
N THR A 159 15.02 2.61 45.69
CA THR A 159 14.91 2.04 44.35
C THR A 159 13.80 2.69 43.56
N SER A 160 12.61 2.88 44.15
CA SER A 160 11.49 3.56 43.51
C SER A 160 11.83 5.02 43.15
N ALA A 161 12.48 5.77 44.06
CA ALA A 161 12.88 7.13 43.76
C ALA A 161 13.92 7.22 42.63
N GLN A 162 14.87 6.27 42.60
CA GLN A 162 15.85 6.16 41.50
C GLN A 162 15.21 5.82 40.13
N GLN A 163 14.20 4.94 40.12
CA GLN A 163 13.46 4.65 38.91
C GLN A 163 12.73 5.91 38.41
N ASN A 164 12.01 6.62 39.27
CA ASN A 164 11.34 7.85 38.89
C ASN A 164 12.30 8.90 38.33
N LEU A 165 13.49 9.02 38.94
CA LEU A 165 14.56 9.89 38.41
C LEU A 165 15.04 9.41 37.04
N SER A 166 15.18 8.11 36.83
CA SER A 166 15.59 7.58 35.53
C SER A 166 14.56 7.87 34.41
N PHE A 167 13.29 7.94 34.76
CA PHE A 167 12.20 8.26 33.82
C PHE A 167 12.16 9.73 33.42
N THR A 168 12.90 10.63 34.10
CA THR A 168 13.08 12.01 33.62
C THR A 168 13.89 12.08 32.33
N GLN A 169 14.69 11.08 32.04
CA GLN A 169 15.35 10.89 30.76
C GLN A 169 14.50 9.99 29.89
N VAL A 170 13.70 10.59 29.02
CA VAL A 170 12.86 9.85 28.07
C VAL A 170 13.74 9.31 26.95
N LYS A 171 13.81 7.98 26.82
CA LYS A 171 14.69 7.26 25.90
C LYS A 171 13.91 6.54 24.81
N SER A 172 14.55 6.34 23.67
CA SER A 172 13.99 5.50 22.60
C SER A 172 13.99 4.02 23.00
N PRO A 173 12.86 3.30 22.85
CA PRO A 173 12.80 1.87 23.10
C PRO A 173 13.33 1.02 21.93
N SER A 174 13.45 1.60 20.72
CA SER A 174 13.87 0.94 19.49
C SER A 174 14.79 1.85 18.65
N ASP A 175 15.46 1.28 17.69
CA ASP A 175 16.05 2.01 16.58
C ASP A 175 14.93 2.56 15.67
N GLY A 176 15.19 3.66 14.95
CA GLY A 176 14.22 4.21 14.01
C GLY A 176 14.38 5.70 13.76
N VAL A 177 13.36 6.30 13.18
CA VAL A 177 13.30 7.73 12.84
C VAL A 177 12.24 8.43 13.67
N ILE A 178 12.60 9.61 14.19
CA ILE A 178 11.69 10.47 14.94
C ILE A 178 10.66 11.09 14.00
N ASN A 179 9.39 10.98 14.36
CA ASN A 179 8.31 11.73 13.71
C ASN A 179 8.24 13.17 14.23
N ASN A 180 7.07 13.83 14.10
CA ASN A 180 6.90 15.17 14.62
C ASN A 180 7.03 15.23 16.16
N ILE A 181 7.47 16.38 16.67
CA ILE A 181 7.59 16.68 18.09
C ILE A 181 6.63 17.84 18.45
N PRO A 182 5.39 17.53 18.92
CA PRO A 182 4.40 18.56 19.21
C PRO A 182 4.73 19.39 20.46
N TYR A 183 5.57 18.87 21.34
CA TYR A 183 5.96 19.55 22.58
C TYR A 183 7.29 20.28 22.44
N ARG A 184 7.33 21.52 22.89
CA ARG A 184 8.53 22.37 22.85
C ARG A 184 9.19 22.49 24.21
N LEU A 185 10.38 23.05 24.22
CA LEU A 185 11.08 23.36 25.46
C LEU A 185 10.19 24.19 26.42
N GLY A 186 10.13 23.81 27.70
CA GLY A 186 9.26 24.43 28.69
C GLY A 186 7.80 23.91 28.70
N ALA A 187 7.42 23.02 27.82
CA ALA A 187 6.09 22.41 27.87
C ALA A 187 5.96 21.46 29.07
N LEU A 188 4.81 21.48 29.72
CA LEU A 188 4.44 20.52 30.76
C LEU A 188 4.00 19.22 30.15
N VAL A 189 4.58 18.11 30.57
CA VAL A 189 4.23 16.76 30.15
C VAL A 189 3.89 15.89 31.35
N SER A 190 3.06 14.85 31.12
CA SER A 190 2.66 13.88 32.15
C SER A 190 2.32 12.54 31.50
N PRO A 191 2.25 11.43 32.26
CA PRO A 191 1.87 10.12 31.73
C PRO A 191 0.49 10.08 31.05
N SER A 192 -0.41 11.01 31.37
CA SER A 192 -1.79 11.09 30.89
C SER A 192 -2.00 12.04 29.69
N ILE A 193 -0.93 12.54 29.05
CA ILE A 193 -1.07 13.39 27.87
C ILE A 193 -1.78 12.65 26.72
N ALA A 194 -2.71 13.35 26.05
CA ALA A 194 -3.48 12.76 24.96
C ALA A 194 -2.59 12.45 23.74
N THR A 195 -1.72 13.41 23.36
CA THR A 195 -0.79 13.26 22.24
C THR A 195 0.58 12.78 22.73
N PRO A 196 1.20 11.78 22.09
CA PRO A 196 2.56 11.35 22.46
C PRO A 196 3.58 12.47 22.25
N MET A 197 4.70 12.43 22.97
CA MET A 197 5.81 13.38 22.80
C MET A 197 6.43 13.31 21.40
N THR A 198 6.51 12.13 20.86
CA THR A 198 6.87 11.80 19.47
C THR A 198 6.51 10.34 19.21
N THR A 199 6.69 9.89 17.97
CA THR A 199 6.66 8.47 17.61
C THR A 199 8.01 8.13 16.99
N VAL A 200 8.59 7.01 17.39
CA VAL A 200 9.77 6.42 16.74
C VAL A 200 9.29 5.33 15.80
N SER A 201 9.59 5.50 14.52
CA SER A 201 9.23 4.53 13.47
C SER A 201 10.46 3.76 13.01
N GLU A 202 10.44 2.45 13.17
CA GLU A 202 11.43 1.55 12.57
C GLU A 202 11.07 1.37 11.10
N ILE A 203 11.89 1.90 10.20
CA ILE A 203 11.61 1.96 8.76
C ILE A 203 12.66 1.28 7.88
N ASP A 204 13.60 0.53 8.42
CA ASP A 204 14.57 -0.27 7.63
C ASP A 204 13.87 -1.32 6.78
N GLU A 205 12.77 -1.86 7.31
CA GLU A 205 11.77 -2.64 6.62
C GLU A 205 10.41 -1.99 6.87
N VAL A 206 9.58 -1.96 5.84
CA VAL A 206 8.23 -1.43 5.97
C VAL A 206 7.19 -2.50 5.69
N TYR A 207 6.09 -2.42 6.40
CA TYR A 207 4.89 -3.19 6.14
C TYR A 207 3.96 -2.42 5.24
N VAL A 208 3.57 -3.05 4.14
CA VAL A 208 2.62 -2.48 3.19
C VAL A 208 1.31 -3.27 3.30
N TYR A 209 0.26 -2.59 3.72
CA TYR A 209 -1.07 -3.16 3.88
C TYR A 209 -1.95 -2.80 2.70
N PHE A 210 -2.53 -3.80 2.07
CA PHE A 210 -3.48 -3.65 0.97
C PHE A 210 -4.65 -4.60 1.15
N SER A 211 -5.77 -4.30 0.50
CA SER A 211 -6.99 -5.11 0.64
C SER A 211 -7.30 -5.85 -0.65
N MET A 212 -7.67 -7.11 -0.52
CA MET A 212 -8.14 -7.97 -1.60
C MET A 212 -9.58 -8.40 -1.29
N THR A 213 -10.43 -8.50 -2.31
CA THR A 213 -11.81 -8.91 -2.12
C THR A 213 -11.90 -10.41 -1.75
N GLU A 214 -12.93 -10.78 -0.99
CA GLU A 214 -13.20 -12.18 -0.65
C GLU A 214 -13.35 -13.07 -1.90
N LYS A 215 -13.96 -12.53 -2.96
CA LYS A 215 -14.10 -13.22 -4.26
C LYS A 215 -12.76 -13.59 -4.87
N GLU A 216 -11.79 -12.67 -4.85
CA GLU A 216 -10.44 -12.91 -5.36
C GLU A 216 -9.71 -13.93 -4.50
N LEU A 217 -9.80 -13.80 -3.18
CA LEU A 217 -9.22 -14.76 -2.25
C LEU A 217 -9.76 -16.19 -2.47
N LEU A 218 -11.07 -16.33 -2.60
CA LEU A 218 -11.71 -17.62 -2.88
C LEU A 218 -11.31 -18.18 -4.27
N ALA A 219 -11.11 -17.30 -5.24
CA ALA A 219 -10.63 -17.71 -6.56
C ALA A 219 -9.21 -18.30 -6.48
N MET A 220 -8.34 -17.76 -5.63
CA MET A 220 -6.99 -18.29 -5.38
C MET A 220 -7.02 -19.65 -4.67
N THR A 221 -7.97 -19.89 -3.78
CA THR A 221 -8.03 -21.14 -2.96
C THR A 221 -8.80 -22.29 -3.62
N LYS A 222 -9.38 -22.10 -4.81
CA LYS A 222 -10.17 -23.14 -5.53
C LYS A 222 -9.42 -24.44 -5.81
N SER A 223 -8.10 -24.45 -5.75
CA SER A 223 -7.26 -25.67 -5.99
C SER A 223 -7.14 -26.59 -4.78
N GLY A 224 -7.86 -26.35 -3.68
CA GLY A 224 -7.81 -27.18 -2.47
C GLY A 224 -6.57 -26.95 -1.59
N SER A 225 -5.75 -25.96 -1.89
CA SER A 225 -4.59 -25.55 -1.10
C SER A 225 -5.02 -24.70 0.10
N THR A 226 -4.19 -24.68 1.14
CA THR A 226 -4.39 -23.76 2.26
C THR A 226 -4.05 -22.33 1.85
N ILE A 227 -4.69 -21.33 2.47
CA ILE A 227 -4.41 -19.90 2.22
C ILE A 227 -2.91 -19.59 2.36
N LYS A 228 -2.24 -20.22 3.34
CA LYS A 228 -0.81 -20.04 3.58
C LYS A 228 0.05 -20.56 2.42
N GLU A 229 -0.33 -21.66 1.82
CA GLU A 229 0.35 -22.22 0.64
C GLU A 229 0.15 -21.33 -0.58
N GLU A 230 -1.05 -20.79 -0.78
CA GLU A 230 -1.34 -19.87 -1.89
C GLU A 230 -0.58 -18.54 -1.74
N ILE A 231 -0.49 -17.98 -0.53
CA ILE A 231 0.34 -16.78 -0.26
C ILE A 231 1.80 -17.04 -0.65
N SER A 232 2.34 -18.23 -0.32
CA SER A 232 3.72 -18.56 -0.64
C SER A 232 4.00 -18.71 -2.14
N LYS A 233 2.95 -18.90 -2.95
CA LYS A 233 3.03 -18.98 -4.42
C LYS A 233 2.94 -17.60 -5.09
N ILE A 234 2.48 -16.55 -4.36
CA ILE A 234 2.48 -15.21 -4.89
C ILE A 234 3.92 -14.82 -5.22
N PRO A 235 4.21 -14.45 -6.47
CA PRO A 235 5.56 -14.04 -6.84
C PRO A 235 5.98 -12.77 -6.08
N ALA A 236 7.25 -12.38 -6.23
CA ALA A 236 7.70 -11.09 -5.75
C ALA A 236 6.82 -9.97 -6.32
N ILE A 237 6.40 -9.06 -5.45
CA ILE A 237 5.49 -7.96 -5.76
C ILE A 237 6.26 -6.65 -5.84
N LYS A 238 5.77 -5.74 -6.66
CA LYS A 238 6.34 -4.41 -6.82
C LYS A 238 5.48 -3.38 -6.12
N LEU A 239 6.08 -2.25 -5.81
CA LEU A 239 5.40 -1.11 -5.22
C LEU A 239 5.48 0.07 -6.19
N GLN A 240 4.33 0.62 -6.55
CA GLN A 240 4.24 1.86 -7.31
C GLN A 240 3.93 3.00 -6.35
N LEU A 241 4.81 3.97 -6.31
CA LEU A 241 4.66 5.16 -5.48
C LEU A 241 3.57 6.08 -6.04
N ILE A 242 3.15 7.06 -5.23
CA ILE A 242 2.04 7.96 -5.59
C ILE A 242 2.33 8.83 -6.82
N ASP A 243 3.60 9.04 -7.14
CA ASP A 243 4.04 9.77 -8.35
C ASP A 243 4.05 8.90 -9.62
N GLY A 244 3.66 7.61 -9.49
CA GLY A 244 3.66 6.64 -10.58
C GLY A 244 4.99 5.91 -10.78
N THR A 245 6.04 6.24 -10.06
CA THR A 245 7.33 5.54 -10.15
C THR A 245 7.27 4.18 -9.46
N GLU A 246 7.95 3.17 -10.02
CA GLU A 246 8.09 1.88 -9.36
C GLU A 246 9.26 1.93 -8.36
N TYR A 247 9.03 1.40 -7.16
CA TYR A 247 10.07 1.22 -6.17
C TYR A 247 11.02 0.11 -6.61
N ASN A 248 12.32 0.35 -6.55
CA ASN A 248 13.35 -0.53 -7.14
C ASN A 248 13.50 -1.88 -6.45
N ILE A 249 13.02 -2.04 -5.22
CA ILE A 249 13.17 -3.27 -4.43
C ILE A 249 11.82 -3.96 -4.37
N GLU A 250 11.81 -5.23 -4.74
CA GLU A 250 10.62 -6.06 -4.68
C GLU A 250 10.32 -6.48 -3.24
N GLY A 251 9.03 -6.60 -2.95
CA GLY A 251 8.52 -7.07 -1.67
C GLY A 251 7.92 -8.46 -1.75
N LYS A 252 7.57 -9.00 -0.60
CA LYS A 252 6.93 -10.31 -0.47
C LYS A 252 5.71 -10.20 0.43
N VAL A 253 4.62 -10.82 0.02
CA VAL A 253 3.45 -11.02 0.90
C VAL A 253 3.81 -12.02 1.99
N ASP A 254 3.61 -11.65 3.25
CA ASP A 254 3.96 -12.49 4.40
C ASP A 254 2.76 -12.89 5.25
N ALA A 255 1.69 -12.11 5.24
CA ALA A 255 0.53 -12.38 6.05
C ALA A 255 -0.78 -11.93 5.41
N ILE A 256 -1.85 -12.60 5.81
CA ILE A 256 -3.23 -12.22 5.54
C ILE A 256 -4.00 -12.23 6.86
N THR A 257 -4.90 -11.26 7.03
CA THR A 257 -5.76 -11.23 8.21
C THR A 257 -6.78 -12.37 8.14
N GLY A 258 -7.02 -13.03 9.27
CA GLY A 258 -8.01 -14.11 9.37
C GLY A 258 -9.47 -13.64 9.47
N VAL A 259 -9.72 -12.33 9.30
CA VAL A 259 -11.04 -11.70 9.45
C VAL A 259 -11.34 -10.88 8.20
N ILE A 260 -12.53 -11.05 7.67
CA ILE A 260 -13.08 -10.25 6.57
C ILE A 260 -13.69 -8.99 7.17
N ASP A 261 -13.35 -7.83 6.63
CA ASP A 261 -14.03 -6.59 6.97
C ASP A 261 -15.44 -6.62 6.39
N GLN A 262 -16.44 -6.63 7.29
CA GLN A 262 -17.85 -6.75 6.91
C GLN A 262 -18.38 -5.54 6.14
N THR A 263 -17.72 -4.40 6.26
CA THR A 263 -18.14 -3.16 5.58
C THR A 263 -17.74 -3.17 4.12
N THR A 264 -16.55 -3.70 3.82
CA THR A 264 -15.97 -3.69 2.48
C THR A 264 -15.97 -5.06 1.79
N GLY A 265 -16.24 -6.15 2.52
CA GLY A 265 -16.14 -7.52 2.01
C GLY A 265 -14.72 -7.89 1.57
N SER A 266 -13.72 -7.30 2.21
CA SER A 266 -12.32 -7.48 1.84
C SER A 266 -11.47 -8.04 2.98
N VAL A 267 -10.35 -8.63 2.62
CA VAL A 267 -9.34 -9.18 3.52
C VAL A 267 -8.08 -8.33 3.41
N SER A 268 -7.52 -7.95 4.55
CA SER A 268 -6.26 -7.19 4.55
C SER A 268 -5.07 -8.13 4.41
N MET A 269 -4.20 -7.82 3.48
CA MET A 269 -2.94 -8.50 3.24
C MET A 269 -1.77 -7.60 3.65
N ARG A 270 -0.71 -8.19 4.13
CA ARG A 270 0.52 -7.50 4.50
C ARG A 270 1.67 -8.00 3.65
N ALA A 271 2.42 -7.08 3.11
CA ALA A 271 3.69 -7.35 2.44
C ALA A 271 4.84 -6.66 3.16
N ILE A 272 6.01 -7.24 3.06
CA ILE A 272 7.26 -6.68 3.59
C ILE A 272 8.10 -6.17 2.43
N PHE A 273 8.57 -4.92 2.57
CA PHE A 273 9.50 -4.30 1.63
C PHE A 273 10.75 -3.83 2.38
N PRO A 274 11.95 -4.24 1.95
CA PRO A 274 13.20 -3.66 2.45
C PRO A 274 13.28 -2.18 2.07
N ASN A 275 13.74 -1.32 2.98
CA ASN A 275 13.75 0.13 2.78
C ASN A 275 15.09 0.75 3.24
N LYS A 276 16.20 0.22 2.74
CA LYS A 276 17.56 0.64 3.13
C LYS A 276 17.85 2.12 2.86
N GLU A 277 17.20 2.69 1.86
CA GLU A 277 17.37 4.11 1.49
C GLU A 277 16.40 5.03 2.24
N HIS A 278 15.53 4.47 3.10
CA HIS A 278 14.52 5.21 3.89
C HIS A 278 13.60 6.12 3.05
N ILE A 279 13.36 5.76 1.77
CA ILE A 279 12.46 6.48 0.88
C ILE A 279 11.01 6.27 1.33
N LEU A 280 10.66 5.03 1.70
CA LEU A 280 9.34 4.69 2.19
C LEU A 280 9.18 5.15 3.63
N ARG A 281 8.10 5.89 3.91
CA ARG A 281 7.83 6.44 5.24
C ARG A 281 6.53 5.88 5.80
N SER A 282 6.46 5.68 7.11
CA SER A 282 5.21 5.29 7.78
C SER A 282 4.14 6.35 7.57
N GLY A 283 2.90 5.91 7.23
CA GLY A 283 1.78 6.77 6.86
C GLY A 283 1.71 7.10 5.36
N GLY A 284 2.68 6.69 4.55
CA GLY A 284 2.66 6.85 3.10
C GLY A 284 1.60 5.96 2.43
N THR A 285 1.22 6.34 1.19
CA THR A 285 0.33 5.56 0.32
C THR A 285 1.05 5.14 -0.95
N ALA A 286 0.69 3.99 -1.49
CA ALA A 286 1.27 3.43 -2.70
C ALA A 286 0.28 2.43 -3.32
N ASN A 287 0.60 1.88 -4.49
CA ASN A 287 -0.11 0.75 -5.07
C ASN A 287 0.81 -0.48 -5.06
N VAL A 288 0.33 -1.58 -4.51
CA VAL A 288 0.98 -2.89 -4.64
C VAL A 288 0.64 -3.46 -6.00
N LEU A 289 1.65 -3.80 -6.78
CA LEU A 289 1.53 -4.40 -8.10
C LEU A 289 1.78 -5.90 -7.99
N ILE A 290 0.73 -6.69 -8.15
CA ILE A 290 0.82 -8.14 -8.13
C ILE A 290 0.83 -8.64 -9.57
N PRO A 291 1.93 -9.26 -10.05
CA PRO A 291 1.98 -9.85 -11.38
C PRO A 291 1.15 -11.13 -11.41
N TYR A 292 0.39 -11.30 -12.48
CA TYR A 292 -0.43 -12.46 -12.76
C TYR A 292 -0.13 -13.00 -14.14
N THR A 293 0.36 -14.20 -14.24
CA THR A 293 0.69 -14.85 -15.51
C THR A 293 -0.39 -15.85 -15.87
N MET A 294 -0.97 -15.69 -17.05
CA MET A 294 -1.89 -16.66 -17.64
C MET A 294 -1.25 -17.29 -18.87
N GLU A 295 -1.17 -18.61 -18.87
CA GLU A 295 -0.65 -19.38 -19.99
C GLU A 295 -1.79 -19.86 -20.89
N ASN A 296 -1.48 -20.07 -22.16
CA ASN A 296 -2.44 -20.62 -23.14
C ASN A 296 -3.72 -19.79 -23.34
N VAL A 297 -3.64 -18.47 -23.21
CA VAL A 297 -4.76 -17.54 -23.42
C VAL A 297 -4.71 -16.92 -24.80
N ILE A 298 -5.86 -16.52 -25.30
CA ILE A 298 -5.99 -15.74 -26.54
C ILE A 298 -6.10 -14.28 -26.14
N SER A 299 -5.17 -13.45 -26.63
CA SER A 299 -5.17 -11.99 -26.46
C SER A 299 -5.65 -11.32 -27.74
N ILE A 300 -6.56 -10.36 -27.63
CA ILE A 300 -7.08 -9.58 -28.76
C ILE A 300 -7.01 -8.09 -28.43
N PRO A 301 -6.69 -7.23 -29.42
CA PRO A 301 -6.73 -5.77 -29.21
C PRO A 301 -8.14 -5.31 -28.82
N GLN A 302 -8.24 -4.37 -27.89
CA GLN A 302 -9.54 -3.78 -27.49
C GLN A 302 -10.23 -3.12 -28.68
N SER A 303 -9.48 -2.56 -29.64
CA SER A 303 -9.98 -1.98 -30.90
C SER A 303 -10.71 -2.99 -31.82
N ALA A 304 -10.47 -4.29 -31.64
CA ALA A 304 -11.12 -5.36 -32.38
C ALA A 304 -12.50 -5.71 -31.83
N THR A 305 -12.91 -5.13 -30.70
CA THR A 305 -14.16 -5.47 -30.03
C THR A 305 -15.23 -4.41 -30.24
N VAL A 306 -16.49 -4.87 -30.26
CA VAL A 306 -17.69 -4.03 -30.21
C VAL A 306 -18.43 -4.35 -28.93
N GLU A 307 -18.76 -3.33 -28.14
CA GLU A 307 -19.52 -3.50 -26.91
C GLU A 307 -20.98 -3.13 -27.12
N ILE A 308 -21.87 -4.03 -26.76
CA ILE A 308 -23.32 -3.83 -26.78
C ILE A 308 -23.90 -4.40 -25.49
N GLN A 309 -24.54 -3.54 -24.67
CA GLN A 309 -25.22 -3.95 -23.43
C GLN A 309 -24.38 -4.88 -22.54
N ASP A 310 -23.22 -4.40 -22.10
CA ASP A 310 -22.28 -5.13 -21.23
C ASP A 310 -21.68 -6.43 -21.82
N LYS A 311 -21.96 -6.72 -23.09
CA LYS A 311 -21.39 -7.85 -23.81
C LYS A 311 -20.39 -7.40 -24.87
N LYS A 312 -19.32 -8.16 -25.00
CA LYS A 312 -18.30 -7.88 -26.00
C LYS A 312 -18.38 -8.87 -27.14
N PHE A 313 -18.22 -8.32 -28.31
CA PHE A 313 -18.32 -9.07 -29.58
C PHE A 313 -17.12 -8.79 -30.47
N VAL A 314 -16.81 -9.76 -31.32
CA VAL A 314 -15.80 -9.63 -32.37
C VAL A 314 -16.36 -10.13 -33.70
N TYR A 315 -15.76 -9.67 -34.78
CA TYR A 315 -16.05 -10.20 -36.11
C TYR A 315 -15.05 -11.29 -36.49
N VAL A 316 -15.49 -12.52 -36.61
CA VAL A 316 -14.68 -13.68 -37.03
C VAL A 316 -14.86 -13.88 -38.52
N LEU A 317 -13.75 -13.94 -39.25
CA LEU A 317 -13.73 -14.22 -40.68
C LEU A 317 -14.08 -15.67 -40.94
N GLN A 318 -15.08 -15.91 -41.81
CA GLN A 318 -15.48 -17.23 -42.25
C GLN A 318 -14.70 -17.64 -43.52
N PRO A 319 -14.68 -18.95 -43.89
CA PRO A 319 -13.97 -19.43 -45.08
C PRO A 319 -14.46 -18.84 -46.39
N ASP A 320 -15.71 -18.34 -46.44
CA ASP A 320 -16.33 -17.69 -47.59
C ASP A 320 -16.08 -16.18 -47.68
N ASN A 321 -15.13 -15.67 -46.89
CA ASN A 321 -14.83 -14.26 -46.71
C ASN A 321 -15.98 -13.41 -46.14
N THR A 322 -16.98 -13.99 -45.52
CA THR A 322 -17.98 -13.28 -44.75
C THR A 322 -17.52 -13.11 -43.31
N VAL A 323 -18.05 -12.11 -42.61
CA VAL A 323 -17.76 -11.90 -41.19
C VAL A 323 -18.92 -12.32 -40.34
N LYS A 324 -18.63 -13.11 -39.28
CA LYS A 324 -19.62 -13.56 -38.31
C LYS A 324 -19.45 -12.78 -37.01
N TYR A 325 -20.52 -12.17 -36.55
CA TYR A 325 -20.60 -11.48 -35.29
C TYR A 325 -20.65 -12.51 -34.15
N THR A 326 -19.62 -12.56 -33.32
CA THR A 326 -19.43 -13.60 -32.29
C THR A 326 -19.30 -12.96 -30.92
N GLU A 327 -20.12 -13.40 -29.96
CA GLU A 327 -20.02 -13.01 -28.55
C GLU A 327 -18.77 -13.65 -27.92
N ILE A 328 -18.04 -12.88 -27.14
CA ILE A 328 -16.85 -13.36 -26.43
C ILE A 328 -16.96 -13.11 -24.93
N GLY A 329 -16.49 -14.07 -24.15
CA GLY A 329 -16.20 -13.84 -22.72
C GLY A 329 -14.79 -13.31 -22.57
N ILE A 330 -14.62 -12.30 -21.75
CA ILE A 330 -13.31 -11.74 -21.44
C ILE A 330 -12.95 -11.93 -19.97
N PHE A 331 -11.68 -11.93 -19.69
CA PHE A 331 -11.18 -11.90 -18.32
C PHE A 331 -11.26 -10.46 -17.79
N ASN A 332 -11.63 -10.28 -16.50
CA ASN A 332 -11.85 -8.96 -15.92
C ASN A 332 -10.57 -8.13 -15.69
N LEU A 333 -9.41 -8.70 -15.93
CA LEU A 333 -8.14 -7.99 -15.91
C LEU A 333 -7.64 -7.82 -17.34
N ASP A 334 -7.23 -6.63 -17.69
CA ASP A 334 -6.61 -6.31 -18.97
C ASP A 334 -5.36 -5.44 -18.76
N ASN A 335 -4.58 -5.26 -19.80
CA ASN A 335 -3.39 -4.41 -19.79
C ASN A 335 -3.67 -2.99 -20.34
N GLY A 336 -4.95 -2.62 -20.46
CA GLY A 336 -5.41 -1.36 -21.05
C GLY A 336 -5.31 -1.29 -22.58
N LYS A 337 -4.78 -2.32 -23.24
CA LYS A 337 -4.62 -2.41 -24.71
C LYS A 337 -5.29 -3.64 -25.31
N GLU A 338 -5.28 -4.75 -24.59
CA GLU A 338 -5.75 -6.05 -25.03
C GLU A 338 -6.72 -6.66 -24.03
N TYR A 339 -7.70 -7.41 -24.52
CA TYR A 339 -8.56 -8.28 -23.71
C TYR A 339 -8.08 -9.73 -23.80
N LEU A 340 -8.08 -10.42 -22.67
CA LEU A 340 -7.89 -11.87 -22.63
C LEU A 340 -9.21 -12.57 -22.78
N VAL A 341 -9.33 -13.42 -23.80
CA VAL A 341 -10.55 -14.13 -24.13
C VAL A 341 -10.64 -15.43 -23.34
N THR A 342 -11.77 -15.61 -22.64
CA THR A 342 -12.06 -16.83 -21.87
C THR A 342 -12.99 -17.79 -22.61
N SER A 343 -13.79 -17.28 -23.55
CA SER A 343 -14.73 -18.09 -24.34
C SER A 343 -15.13 -17.38 -25.65
N GLY A 344 -15.61 -18.14 -26.60
CA GLY A 344 -16.14 -17.61 -27.86
C GLY A 344 -15.16 -17.62 -29.04
N LEU A 345 -13.85 -17.82 -28.81
CA LEU A 345 -12.82 -17.90 -29.86
C LEU A 345 -11.91 -19.10 -29.65
N ASN A 346 -11.33 -19.59 -30.72
CA ASN A 346 -10.36 -20.68 -30.76
C ASN A 346 -9.04 -20.20 -31.37
N ALA A 347 -7.96 -20.90 -31.05
CA ALA A 347 -6.70 -20.70 -31.74
C ALA A 347 -6.87 -21.09 -33.24
N GLY A 348 -6.35 -20.24 -34.14
CA GLY A 348 -6.53 -20.37 -35.59
C GLY A 348 -7.69 -19.56 -36.14
N ASP A 349 -8.61 -19.08 -35.32
CA ASP A 349 -9.67 -18.17 -35.78
C ASP A 349 -9.03 -16.87 -36.27
N LYS A 350 -9.63 -16.28 -37.33
CA LYS A 350 -9.19 -14.99 -37.89
C LYS A 350 -10.17 -13.91 -37.52
N ILE A 351 -9.76 -12.88 -36.85
CA ILE A 351 -10.60 -11.76 -36.44
C ILE A 351 -10.22 -10.47 -37.16
N ILE A 352 -11.19 -9.58 -37.28
CA ILE A 352 -10.98 -8.22 -37.79
C ILE A 352 -10.47 -7.37 -36.59
N ILE A 353 -9.35 -6.66 -36.79
CA ILE A 353 -8.71 -5.90 -35.71
C ILE A 353 -8.97 -4.40 -35.75
N GLU A 354 -9.45 -3.88 -36.88
CA GLU A 354 -9.73 -2.45 -37.09
C GLU A 354 -10.94 -2.21 -37.96
N GLY A 355 -11.64 -1.08 -37.76
CA GLY A 355 -12.79 -0.68 -38.53
C GLY A 355 -14.07 -1.47 -38.21
N VAL A 356 -14.08 -2.15 -37.07
CA VAL A 356 -15.19 -3.05 -36.65
C VAL A 356 -16.53 -2.34 -36.49
N GLN A 357 -16.55 -1.03 -36.22
CA GLN A 357 -17.77 -0.26 -36.04
C GLN A 357 -18.60 -0.08 -37.32
N SER A 358 -17.99 -0.21 -38.49
CA SER A 358 -18.65 -0.08 -39.81
C SER A 358 -19.10 -1.41 -40.38
N LEU A 359 -18.72 -2.53 -39.74
CA LEU A 359 -19.05 -3.88 -40.21
C LEU A 359 -20.48 -4.31 -39.87
N LYS A 360 -21.07 -5.13 -40.72
CA LYS A 360 -22.36 -5.78 -40.49
C LYS A 360 -22.17 -7.29 -40.50
N ASN A 361 -22.95 -7.99 -39.70
CA ASN A 361 -22.93 -9.44 -39.68
C ASN A 361 -23.29 -10.01 -41.07
N GLY A 362 -22.50 -10.97 -41.55
CA GLY A 362 -22.66 -11.57 -42.90
C GLY A 362 -22.09 -10.73 -44.05
N GLN A 363 -21.43 -9.59 -43.77
CA GLN A 363 -20.81 -8.77 -44.80
C GLN A 363 -19.60 -9.51 -45.42
N VAL A 364 -19.48 -9.45 -46.73
CA VAL A 364 -18.31 -9.97 -47.46
C VAL A 364 -17.19 -8.92 -47.41
N ILE A 365 -15.99 -9.34 -47.08
CA ILE A 365 -14.80 -8.48 -46.98
C ILE A 365 -13.64 -9.06 -47.76
N GLN A 366 -12.68 -8.20 -48.11
CA GLN A 366 -11.38 -8.63 -48.60
C GLN A 366 -10.40 -8.62 -47.42
N PRO A 367 -9.96 -9.79 -46.95
CA PRO A 367 -9.02 -9.85 -45.84
C PRO A 367 -7.61 -9.42 -46.29
N ILE A 368 -6.99 -8.51 -45.58
CA ILE A 368 -5.61 -8.11 -45.77
C ILE A 368 -4.87 -8.26 -44.44
N THR A 369 -3.55 -8.42 -44.51
CA THR A 369 -2.73 -8.43 -43.29
C THR A 369 -2.57 -7.02 -42.70
N PRO A 370 -2.33 -6.88 -41.41
CA PRO A 370 -2.05 -5.57 -40.78
C PRO A 370 -0.90 -4.82 -41.47
N ALA A 371 0.14 -5.54 -41.91
CA ALA A 371 1.27 -4.97 -42.63
C ALA A 371 0.87 -4.43 -44.04
N GLN A 372 -0.02 -5.15 -44.74
CA GLN A 372 -0.54 -4.69 -46.01
C GLN A 372 -1.42 -3.45 -45.87
N LYS A 373 -2.25 -3.41 -44.81
CA LYS A 373 -3.07 -2.23 -44.51
C LYS A 373 -2.21 -0.99 -44.25
N GLU A 374 -1.18 -1.13 -43.43
CA GLU A 374 -0.26 -0.04 -43.19
C GLU A 374 0.46 0.41 -44.43
N ALA A 375 0.94 -0.52 -45.28
CA ALA A 375 1.55 -0.21 -46.56
C ALA A 375 0.59 0.56 -47.50
N ASN A 376 -0.68 0.11 -47.60
CA ASN A 376 -1.71 0.78 -48.37
C ASN A 376 -1.97 2.22 -47.84
N TYR A 377 -2.02 2.38 -46.53
CA TYR A 377 -2.20 3.69 -45.91
C TYR A 377 -1.04 4.65 -46.19
N GLN A 378 0.19 4.17 -46.07
CA GLN A 378 1.38 4.96 -46.38
C GLN A 378 1.45 5.33 -47.85
N GLN A 379 1.03 4.45 -48.73
CA GLN A 379 0.93 4.74 -50.18
C GLN A 379 -0.11 5.84 -50.45
N HIS A 380 -1.31 5.73 -49.84
CA HIS A 380 -2.34 6.77 -49.98
C HIS A 380 -1.86 8.15 -49.47
N LEU A 381 -1.10 8.19 -48.38
CA LEU A 381 -0.51 9.43 -47.88
C LEU A 381 0.50 10.03 -48.86
N LYS A 382 1.31 9.20 -49.53
CA LYS A 382 2.22 9.64 -50.58
C LYS A 382 1.49 10.21 -51.77
N ASP A 383 0.48 9.48 -52.28
CA ASP A 383 -0.35 9.87 -53.42
C ASP A 383 -1.07 11.21 -53.13
N GLN A 384 -1.59 11.40 -51.93
CA GLN A 384 -2.20 12.68 -51.50
C GLN A 384 -1.21 13.82 -51.48
N ARG A 385 0.02 13.58 -51.02
CA ARG A 385 1.11 14.62 -51.02
C ARG A 385 1.53 14.98 -52.43
N GLU A 386 1.65 13.98 -53.30
CA GLU A 386 2.03 14.19 -54.70
C GLU A 386 0.88 14.83 -55.50
N GLY A 387 -0.37 14.41 -55.26
CA GLY A 387 -1.58 15.01 -55.86
C GLY A 387 -1.78 16.47 -55.45
N ASN A 388 -1.56 16.84 -54.21
CA ASN A 388 -1.61 18.22 -53.75
C ASN A 388 -0.45 19.10 -54.31
N LEU A 389 0.70 18.52 -54.55
CA LEU A 389 1.81 19.23 -55.21
C LEU A 389 1.49 19.49 -56.70
N ALA A 390 0.87 18.53 -57.40
CA ALA A 390 0.44 18.69 -58.80
C ALA A 390 -0.66 19.76 -59.00
N THR A 391 -1.57 19.90 -58.00
CA THR A 391 -2.64 20.93 -58.03
C THR A 391 -2.17 22.30 -57.53
N ALA A 392 -1.04 22.40 -56.81
CA ALA A 392 -0.51 23.67 -56.35
C ALA A 392 0.35 24.38 -57.40
N PHE A 393 0.75 23.69 -58.51
CA PHE A 393 1.58 24.23 -59.59
C PHE A 393 0.83 24.37 -60.93
N ASN A 394 -0.48 24.11 -60.98
CA ASN A 394 -1.37 24.46 -62.05
C ASN A 394 -2.34 25.56 -61.62
#